data_d4a87bc00f6e8fd2cb5c8d6e89298ec0
#
_entry.id   d4a87bc00f6e8fd2cb5c8d6e89298ec0
#
_cell.length_a   1.000
_cell.length_b   1.000
_cell.length_c   1.000
_cell.angle_alpha   90.00
_cell.angle_beta   90.00
_cell.angle_gamma   90.00
#
_symmetry.space_group_name_H-M   'P 1'
#
loop_
_entity.id
_entity.type
_entity.pdbx_description
1 polymer ?
#
loop_
_entity_poly.entity_id
_entity_poly.type
_entity_poly.pdbx_seq_one_letter_code
_entity_poly.pdbx_strand_id
1 'polypeptide(L)'
;SVAAEGWSANATDFITSNTQNWGATADNFIGYTDFQLEPGPVATDFEFEPQSVTLQKCQRYLRHLVSTTNTPVASGYATGTTTASFPVQFDPAMRAAPTFSVSHVGDFTVDMTGAARDTTGLVIAKATTYAARLDATVGSGLTAGQGVQLAFDNTGKTLTFTAEL
;
A
#
# COMPACT_ATOMS: atom_id res chain seq x y z
N SER A 1 -41.73 -2.18 28.43
CA SER A 1 -40.92 -3.03 27.60
C SER A 1 -41.03 -2.53 26.17
N VAL A 2 -39.94 -2.09 25.59
CA VAL A 2 -39.89 -1.70 24.18
C VAL A 2 -40.03 -2.98 23.37
N ALA A 3 -40.93 -2.99 22.40
CA ALA A 3 -41.05 -4.12 21.49
C ALA A 3 -39.74 -4.28 20.71
N ALA A 4 -39.27 -5.51 20.54
CA ALA A 4 -37.99 -5.81 19.87
C ALA A 4 -37.97 -5.45 18.38
N GLU A 5 -39.13 -5.05 17.85
CA GLU A 5 -39.31 -4.74 16.42
C GLU A 5 -40.03 -3.40 16.25
N GLY A 6 -39.32 -2.37 15.91
CA GLY A 6 -39.86 -1.07 15.53
C GLY A 6 -39.00 0.10 15.94
N TRP A 7 -39.02 1.14 15.11
CA TRP A 7 -38.42 2.42 15.44
C TRP A 7 -39.21 3.12 16.53
N SER A 8 -38.55 3.43 17.64
CA SER A 8 -39.17 4.24 18.69
C SER A 8 -39.12 5.72 18.30
N ALA A 9 -40.26 6.40 18.44
CA ALA A 9 -40.35 7.84 18.28
C ALA A 9 -39.87 8.62 19.53
N ASN A 10 -39.49 7.93 20.58
CA ASN A 10 -39.13 8.52 21.86
C ASN A 10 -37.62 8.41 22.11
N ALA A 11 -36.96 9.51 22.37
CA ALA A 11 -35.51 9.55 22.59
C ALA A 11 -35.06 8.76 23.83
N THR A 12 -35.97 8.35 24.71
CA THR A 12 -35.70 7.55 25.90
C THR A 12 -35.86 6.04 25.70
N ASP A 13 -36.36 5.60 24.54
CA ASP A 13 -36.66 4.19 24.27
C ASP A 13 -35.54 3.45 23.55
N PHE A 14 -34.37 4.07 23.41
CA PHE A 14 -33.21 3.46 22.78
C PHE A 14 -32.49 2.41 23.63
N ILE A 15 -32.86 2.30 24.91
CA ILE A 15 -32.25 1.40 25.87
C ILE A 15 -33.28 0.35 26.32
N THR A 16 -33.02 -0.91 25.96
CA THR A 16 -33.82 -2.05 26.45
C THR A 16 -33.09 -2.72 27.62
N SER A 17 -33.80 -3.58 28.37
CA SER A 17 -33.21 -4.39 29.45
C SER A 17 -32.06 -5.31 28.95
N ASN A 18 -31.98 -5.55 27.64
CA ASN A 18 -30.95 -6.37 27.00
C ASN A 18 -29.81 -5.54 26.40
N THR A 19 -29.84 -4.22 26.55
CA THR A 19 -28.78 -3.36 26.05
C THR A 19 -27.53 -3.55 26.89
N GLN A 20 -26.46 -4.02 26.28
CA GLN A 20 -25.15 -4.12 26.91
C GLN A 20 -24.48 -2.74 26.98
N ASN A 21 -24.03 -2.36 28.18
CA ASN A 21 -23.24 -1.15 28.34
C ASN A 21 -21.77 -1.40 27.94
N TRP A 22 -21.45 -1.15 26.70
CA TRP A 22 -20.10 -1.34 26.13
C TRP A 22 -19.05 -0.42 26.76
N GLY A 23 -19.44 0.74 27.25
CA GLY A 23 -18.55 1.70 27.90
C GLY A 23 -18.25 1.39 29.36
N ALA A 24 -18.88 0.36 29.97
CA ALA A 24 -18.68 0.03 31.38
C ALA A 24 -17.37 -0.70 31.67
N THR A 25 -16.73 -1.30 30.66
CA THR A 25 -15.50 -2.07 30.82
C THR A 25 -14.45 -1.51 29.88
N ALA A 26 -13.26 -1.21 30.40
CA ALA A 26 -12.12 -0.83 29.57
C ALA A 26 -11.74 -2.00 28.64
N ASP A 27 -11.17 -1.67 27.48
CA ASP A 27 -10.72 -2.62 26.46
C ASP A 27 -11.82 -3.43 25.74
N ASN A 28 -13.09 -3.09 25.94
CA ASN A 28 -14.16 -3.64 25.11
C ASN A 28 -14.03 -3.15 23.67
N PHE A 29 -14.18 -4.05 22.71
CA PHE A 29 -14.22 -3.71 21.29
C PHE A 29 -15.44 -4.33 20.61
N ILE A 30 -15.90 -3.67 19.55
CA ILE A 30 -16.94 -4.19 18.66
C ILE A 30 -16.28 -4.41 17.30
N GLY A 31 -16.26 -5.66 16.84
CA GLY A 31 -15.83 -6.00 15.49
C GLY A 31 -17.04 -6.06 14.56
N TYR A 32 -16.98 -5.34 13.46
CA TYR A 32 -17.97 -5.44 12.39
C TYR A 32 -17.29 -6.04 11.18
N THR A 33 -17.98 -6.97 10.52
CA THR A 33 -17.53 -7.62 9.29
C THR A 33 -18.70 -7.79 8.35
N ASP A 34 -18.41 -8.09 7.09
CA ASP A 34 -19.41 -8.43 6.08
C ASP A 34 -20.42 -7.31 5.82
N PHE A 35 -19.93 -6.07 5.71
CA PHE A 35 -20.76 -4.95 5.32
C PHE A 35 -20.92 -4.91 3.80
N GLN A 36 -22.18 -4.83 3.35
CA GLN A 36 -22.52 -4.56 1.95
C GLN A 36 -23.39 -3.31 1.91
N LEU A 37 -22.98 -2.33 1.08
CA LEU A 37 -23.75 -1.13 0.77
C LEU A 37 -24.11 -1.15 -0.70
N GLU A 38 -25.41 -1.18 -0.99
CA GLU A 38 -25.92 -1.22 -2.35
C GLU A 38 -27.06 -0.22 -2.54
N PRO A 39 -27.20 0.38 -3.73
CA PRO A 39 -28.36 1.19 -4.07
C PRO A 39 -29.54 0.28 -4.40
N GLY A 40 -30.68 0.45 -3.71
CA GLY A 40 -31.87 -0.32 -4.02
C GLY A 40 -32.91 -0.27 -2.90
N PRO A 41 -34.17 -0.65 -3.20
CA PRO A 41 -35.22 -0.68 -2.20
C PRO A 41 -35.21 -1.93 -1.30
N VAL A 42 -34.44 -2.96 -1.68
CA VAL A 42 -34.34 -4.24 -0.96
C VAL A 42 -32.90 -4.69 -0.96
N ALA A 43 -32.40 -5.10 0.21
CA ALA A 43 -31.06 -5.68 0.33
C ALA A 43 -31.02 -7.03 -0.40
N THR A 44 -29.96 -7.27 -1.16
CA THR A 44 -29.66 -8.57 -1.77
C THR A 44 -28.86 -9.45 -0.83
N ASP A 45 -28.69 -10.73 -1.16
CA ASP A 45 -27.81 -11.62 -0.40
C ASP A 45 -26.39 -11.09 -0.40
N PHE A 46 -25.66 -11.29 0.72
CA PHE A 46 -24.28 -10.83 0.85
C PHE A 46 -23.38 -11.46 -0.22
N GLU A 47 -22.74 -10.61 -1.01
CA GLU A 47 -21.87 -11.03 -2.10
C GLU A 47 -20.46 -11.30 -1.56
N PHE A 48 -20.16 -12.58 -1.32
CA PHE A 48 -18.84 -13.01 -0.84
C PHE A 48 -17.81 -12.96 -1.97
N GLU A 49 -16.84 -12.07 -1.84
CA GLU A 49 -15.71 -11.98 -2.75
C GLU A 49 -14.46 -12.62 -2.12
N PRO A 50 -13.73 -13.51 -2.82
CA PRO A 50 -12.46 -14.04 -2.34
C PRO A 50 -11.44 -12.92 -2.05
N GLN A 51 -10.74 -13.01 -0.93
CA GLN A 51 -9.76 -11.99 -0.50
C GLN A 51 -8.70 -11.68 -1.58
N SER A 52 -8.31 -12.68 -2.39
CA SER A 52 -7.36 -12.50 -3.49
C SER A 52 -7.89 -11.54 -4.56
N VAL A 53 -9.19 -11.59 -4.87
CA VAL A 53 -9.82 -10.71 -5.85
C VAL A 53 -9.92 -9.29 -5.29
N THR A 54 -10.34 -9.15 -4.04
CA THR A 54 -10.36 -7.86 -3.33
C THR A 54 -8.98 -7.24 -3.30
N LEU A 55 -7.94 -8.02 -2.96
CA LEU A 55 -6.55 -7.55 -2.95
C LEU A 55 -6.09 -7.06 -4.34
N GLN A 56 -6.39 -7.81 -5.40
CA GLN A 56 -6.07 -7.38 -6.77
C GLN A 56 -6.77 -6.07 -7.14
N LYS A 57 -8.03 -5.89 -6.75
CA LYS A 57 -8.76 -4.63 -6.95
C LYS A 57 -8.07 -3.48 -6.22
N CYS A 58 -7.66 -3.67 -4.95
CA CYS A 58 -6.93 -2.66 -4.18
C CYS A 58 -5.56 -2.33 -4.80
N GLN A 59 -4.84 -3.34 -5.29
CA GLN A 59 -3.51 -3.17 -5.90
C GLN A 59 -3.53 -2.33 -7.19
N ARG A 60 -4.68 -2.16 -7.83
CA ARG A 60 -4.83 -1.25 -8.96
C ARG A 60 -4.76 0.23 -8.56
N TYR A 61 -4.98 0.54 -7.28
CA TYR A 61 -4.98 1.91 -6.76
C TYR A 61 -3.76 2.21 -5.92
N LEU A 62 -3.32 1.23 -5.13
CA LEU A 62 -2.25 1.41 -4.16
C LEU A 62 -1.35 0.19 -4.11
N ARG A 63 -0.04 0.41 -4.22
CA ARG A 63 0.99 -0.57 -3.88
C ARG A 63 1.90 0.02 -2.84
N HIS A 64 1.87 -0.60 -1.68
CA HIS A 64 2.64 -0.17 -0.52
C HIS A 64 3.60 -1.27 -0.10
N LEU A 65 4.90 -0.98 -0.20
CA LEU A 65 5.95 -1.87 0.25
C LEU A 65 6.49 -1.35 1.57
N VAL A 66 6.57 -2.25 2.55
CA VAL A 66 7.21 -1.98 3.84
C VAL A 66 8.42 -2.89 3.95
N SER A 67 9.55 -2.32 4.31
CA SER A 67 10.81 -3.05 4.35
C SER A 67 11.02 -3.84 5.62
N THR A 68 11.66 -4.97 5.47
CA THR A 68 12.63 -5.50 6.43
C THR A 68 14.03 -5.10 5.96
N THR A 69 15.06 -5.33 6.78
CA THR A 69 16.44 -4.97 6.41
C THR A 69 16.86 -5.65 5.09
N ASN A 70 17.49 -4.91 4.20
CA ASN A 70 17.98 -5.36 2.89
C ASN A 70 16.89 -5.99 2.00
N THR A 71 15.65 -5.51 2.09
CA THR A 71 14.57 -6.01 1.25
C THR A 71 14.76 -5.53 -0.19
N PRO A 72 14.91 -6.43 -1.18
CA PRO A 72 15.06 -6.02 -2.57
C PRO A 72 13.76 -5.42 -3.10
N VAL A 73 13.90 -4.33 -3.87
CA VAL A 73 12.77 -3.63 -4.52
C VAL A 73 12.72 -3.95 -6.00
N ALA A 74 13.83 -3.75 -6.70
CA ALA A 74 13.92 -3.98 -8.13
C ALA A 74 15.37 -4.24 -8.56
N SER A 75 15.54 -4.97 -9.65
CA SER A 75 16.84 -5.14 -10.33
C SER A 75 16.90 -4.24 -11.54
N GLY A 76 18.08 -3.69 -11.82
CA GLY A 76 18.29 -2.76 -12.89
C GLY A 76 19.77 -2.68 -13.32
N TYR A 77 20.14 -1.57 -13.89
CA TYR A 77 21.52 -1.35 -14.35
C TYR A 77 21.95 0.10 -14.09
N ALA A 78 23.24 0.28 -13.89
CA ALA A 78 23.85 1.60 -13.78
C ALA A 78 23.89 2.28 -15.16
N THR A 79 23.32 3.47 -15.26
CA THR A 79 23.34 4.29 -16.48
C THR A 79 24.56 5.19 -16.55
N GLY A 80 25.22 5.41 -15.43
CA GLY A 80 26.40 6.25 -15.29
C GLY A 80 27.18 5.89 -14.02
N THR A 81 28.09 6.77 -13.62
CA THR A 81 28.89 6.57 -12.41
C THR A 81 28.15 6.92 -11.11
N THR A 82 27.02 7.60 -11.22
CA THR A 82 26.22 8.08 -10.10
C THR A 82 24.72 7.78 -10.26
N THR A 83 24.30 7.18 -11.36
CA THR A 83 22.89 6.97 -11.66
C THR A 83 22.61 5.52 -12.06
N ALA A 84 21.47 5.00 -11.63
CA ALA A 84 20.99 3.67 -11.99
C ALA A 84 19.50 3.68 -12.28
N SER A 85 19.04 2.84 -13.19
CA SER A 85 17.64 2.72 -13.61
C SER A 85 17.07 1.36 -13.26
N PHE A 86 15.87 1.35 -12.70
CA PHE A 86 15.19 0.17 -12.19
C PHE A 86 13.78 0.08 -12.78
N PRO A 87 13.52 -0.87 -13.69
CA PRO A 87 12.17 -1.15 -14.15
C PRO A 87 11.36 -1.85 -13.05
N VAL A 88 10.15 -1.36 -12.81
CA VAL A 88 9.17 -1.96 -11.90
C VAL A 88 7.93 -2.29 -12.70
N GLN A 89 7.43 -3.51 -12.60
CA GLN A 89 6.20 -3.94 -13.27
C GLN A 89 5.04 -4.00 -12.28
N PHE A 90 3.84 -3.71 -12.78
CA PHE A 90 2.60 -3.74 -12.02
C PHE A 90 1.69 -4.86 -12.51
N ASP A 91 1.50 -5.86 -11.67
CA ASP A 91 0.54 -6.94 -11.88
C ASP A 91 -0.36 -7.08 -10.63
N PRO A 92 -1.65 -6.80 -10.72
CA PRO A 92 -2.41 -6.29 -11.88
C PRO A 92 -2.00 -4.87 -12.28
N ALA A 93 -2.34 -4.49 -13.51
CA ALA A 93 -2.10 -3.12 -13.99
C ALA A 93 -2.77 -2.08 -13.07
N MET A 94 -2.07 -1.00 -12.79
CA MET A 94 -2.63 0.11 -12.01
C MET A 94 -3.72 0.84 -12.80
N ARG A 95 -4.62 1.53 -12.09
CA ARG A 95 -5.75 2.24 -12.70
C ARG A 95 -5.30 3.39 -13.61
N ALA A 96 -4.27 4.10 -13.20
CA ALA A 96 -3.63 5.19 -13.92
C ALA A 96 -2.12 5.09 -13.77
N ALA A 97 -1.36 5.89 -14.51
CA ALA A 97 0.07 6.01 -14.27
C ALA A 97 0.29 6.52 -12.82
N PRO A 98 0.99 5.75 -11.98
CA PRO A 98 1.06 6.08 -10.57
C PRO A 98 1.95 7.27 -10.27
N THR A 99 1.62 7.96 -9.19
CA THR A 99 2.55 8.78 -8.44
C THR A 99 3.37 7.93 -7.48
N PHE A 100 4.44 8.47 -6.95
CA PHE A 100 5.41 7.75 -6.16
C PHE A 100 5.78 8.54 -4.91
N SER A 101 5.88 7.85 -3.78
CA SER A 101 6.38 8.42 -2.53
C SER A 101 7.22 7.40 -1.77
N VAL A 102 8.18 7.89 -1.00
CA VAL A 102 9.06 7.09 -0.13
C VAL A 102 9.15 7.74 1.25
N SER A 103 9.48 6.96 2.28
CA SER A 103 9.73 7.48 3.64
C SER A 103 10.85 8.51 3.64
N HIS A 104 11.98 8.18 3.03
CA HIS A 104 13.12 9.10 2.81
C HIS A 104 13.98 8.53 1.69
N VAL A 105 14.61 9.39 0.88
CA VAL A 105 15.44 8.93 -0.26
C VAL A 105 16.68 8.15 0.18
N GLY A 106 17.27 8.46 1.32
CA GLY A 106 18.42 7.74 1.90
C GLY A 106 18.06 6.44 2.61
N ASP A 107 16.82 5.98 2.54
CA ASP A 107 16.39 4.69 3.09
C ASP A 107 16.64 3.52 2.11
N PHE A 108 17.30 3.80 1.00
CA PHE A 108 17.56 2.84 -0.05
C PHE A 108 19.05 2.75 -0.38
N THR A 109 19.46 1.57 -0.83
CA THR A 109 20.78 1.33 -1.39
C THR A 109 20.70 0.85 -2.83
N VAL A 110 21.72 1.19 -3.59
CA VAL A 110 22.01 0.56 -4.87
C VAL A 110 23.10 -0.47 -4.63
N ASP A 111 22.71 -1.72 -4.63
CA ASP A 111 23.60 -2.84 -4.37
C ASP A 111 24.24 -3.34 -5.66
N MET A 112 25.53 -3.60 -5.60
CA MET A 112 26.34 -4.16 -6.66
C MET A 112 27.22 -5.27 -6.10
N THR A 113 27.87 -6.02 -6.95
CA THR A 113 28.80 -7.06 -6.50
C THR A 113 29.89 -6.50 -5.59
N GLY A 114 29.82 -6.88 -4.30
CA GLY A 114 30.82 -6.53 -3.28
C GLY A 114 30.67 -5.13 -2.66
N ALA A 115 29.63 -4.36 -3.00
CA ALA A 115 29.42 -3.04 -2.40
C ALA A 115 27.95 -2.60 -2.48
N ALA A 116 27.54 -1.75 -1.52
CA ALA A 116 26.27 -1.02 -1.56
C ALA A 116 26.56 0.48 -1.58
N ARG A 117 25.67 1.27 -2.13
CA ARG A 117 25.76 2.74 -2.17
C ARG A 117 24.42 3.32 -1.76
N ASP A 118 24.44 4.17 -0.76
CA ASP A 118 23.24 4.88 -0.30
C ASP A 118 22.71 5.81 -1.37
N THR A 119 21.41 5.84 -1.53
CA THR A 119 20.79 6.74 -2.50
C THR A 119 20.71 8.15 -1.95
N THR A 120 21.03 9.12 -2.78
CA THR A 120 20.88 10.56 -2.52
C THR A 120 19.66 11.14 -3.24
N GLY A 121 19.09 10.39 -4.17
CA GLY A 121 17.87 10.73 -4.89
C GLY A 121 17.20 9.48 -5.45
N LEU A 122 15.89 9.47 -5.42
CA LEU A 122 15.07 8.41 -6.03
C LEU A 122 13.83 9.07 -6.64
N VAL A 123 13.62 8.88 -7.92
CA VAL A 123 12.52 9.50 -8.67
C VAL A 123 11.87 8.51 -9.62
N ILE A 124 10.59 8.74 -9.91
CA ILE A 124 9.91 8.04 -11.00
C ILE A 124 10.20 8.79 -12.31
N ALA A 125 11.01 8.21 -13.16
CA ALA A 125 11.41 8.84 -14.42
C ALA A 125 10.36 8.69 -15.51
N LYS A 126 9.67 7.56 -15.52
CA LYS A 126 8.54 7.26 -16.42
C LYS A 126 7.57 6.34 -15.73
N ALA A 127 6.27 6.53 -15.98
CA ALA A 127 5.22 5.63 -15.48
C ALA A 127 4.14 5.43 -16.53
N THR A 128 3.61 4.22 -16.56
CA THR A 128 2.42 3.80 -17.27
C THR A 128 1.55 2.99 -16.31
N THR A 129 0.39 2.55 -16.75
CA THR A 129 -0.46 1.67 -15.93
C THR A 129 0.17 0.30 -15.66
N TYR A 130 1.09 -0.16 -16.50
CA TYR A 130 1.69 -1.50 -16.43
C TYR A 130 3.10 -1.51 -15.82
N ALA A 131 3.82 -0.41 -15.93
CA ALA A 131 5.21 -0.35 -15.50
C ALA A 131 5.64 1.07 -15.17
N ALA A 132 6.66 1.16 -14.31
CA ALA A 132 7.38 2.39 -14.04
C ALA A 132 8.88 2.17 -14.14
N ARG A 133 9.62 3.24 -14.38
CA ARG A 133 11.06 3.28 -14.26
C ARG A 133 11.44 4.21 -13.12
N LEU A 134 12.10 3.66 -12.11
CA LEU A 134 12.73 4.42 -11.05
C LEU A 134 14.17 4.72 -11.42
N ASP A 135 14.59 5.97 -11.29
CA ASP A 135 15.99 6.35 -11.43
C ASP A 135 16.50 6.75 -10.04
N ALA A 136 17.56 6.05 -9.61
CA ALA A 136 18.25 6.32 -8.35
C ALA A 136 19.56 7.06 -8.61
N THR A 137 19.87 8.02 -7.73
CA THR A 137 21.14 8.73 -7.72
C THR A 137 21.91 8.35 -6.46
N VAL A 138 23.21 8.09 -6.62
CA VAL A 138 24.16 7.83 -5.53
C VAL A 138 25.31 8.82 -5.60
N GLY A 139 26.13 8.93 -4.56
CA GLY A 139 27.28 9.85 -4.56
C GLY A 139 28.31 9.52 -5.61
N SER A 140 28.73 8.25 -5.75
CA SER A 140 29.71 7.76 -6.72
C SER A 140 29.86 6.23 -6.65
N GLY A 141 30.66 5.67 -7.54
CA GLY A 141 31.14 4.28 -7.45
C GLY A 141 30.33 3.27 -8.23
N LEU A 142 29.41 3.71 -9.10
CA LEU A 142 28.79 2.84 -10.10
C LEU A 142 29.66 2.76 -11.37
N THR A 143 29.47 1.69 -12.12
CA THR A 143 30.05 1.53 -13.44
C THR A 143 28.94 1.41 -14.47
N ALA A 144 28.93 2.26 -15.48
CA ALA A 144 27.92 2.25 -16.52
C ALA A 144 27.80 0.85 -17.16
N GLY A 145 26.59 0.36 -17.33
CA GLY A 145 26.28 -0.98 -17.84
C GLY A 145 26.33 -2.10 -16.79
N GLN A 146 26.77 -1.82 -15.56
CA GLN A 146 26.79 -2.81 -14.48
C GLN A 146 25.36 -3.13 -14.02
N GLY A 147 25.07 -4.43 -13.81
CA GLY A 147 23.85 -4.87 -13.14
C GLY A 147 23.86 -4.48 -11.67
N VAL A 148 22.76 -3.90 -11.19
CA VAL A 148 22.60 -3.42 -9.82
C VAL A 148 21.20 -3.75 -9.31
N GLN A 149 21.04 -3.74 -7.99
CA GLN A 149 19.77 -3.95 -7.32
C GLN A 149 19.42 -2.75 -6.44
N LEU A 150 18.19 -2.31 -6.49
CA LEU A 150 17.64 -1.36 -5.52
C LEU A 150 17.09 -2.15 -4.35
N ALA A 151 17.54 -1.84 -3.15
CA ALA A 151 17.09 -2.46 -1.92
C ALA A 151 16.79 -1.41 -0.84
N PHE A 152 16.00 -1.78 0.16
CA PHE A 152 15.89 -0.98 1.37
C PHE A 152 17.10 -1.21 2.27
N ASP A 153 17.64 -0.14 2.82
CA ASP A 153 18.76 -0.21 3.77
C ASP A 153 18.31 -0.62 5.17
N ASN A 154 17.14 -0.17 5.61
CA ASN A 154 16.64 -0.32 6.97
C ASN A 154 15.23 -0.91 7.05
N THR A 155 14.85 -1.40 8.24
CA THR A 155 13.52 -1.89 8.55
C THR A 155 12.51 -0.76 8.74
N GLY A 156 11.24 -1.01 8.41
CA GLY A 156 10.12 -0.10 8.63
C GLY A 156 10.06 1.07 7.66
N LYS A 157 10.86 1.03 6.59
CA LYS A 157 10.84 2.03 5.52
C LYS A 157 9.80 1.69 4.48
N THR A 158 9.34 2.70 3.76
CA THR A 158 8.20 2.53 2.85
C THR A 158 8.46 3.07 1.46
N LEU A 159 7.90 2.39 0.49
CA LEU A 159 7.81 2.81 -0.89
C LEU A 159 6.37 2.60 -1.37
N THR A 160 5.76 3.63 -1.87
CA THR A 160 4.34 3.62 -2.24
C THR A 160 4.15 4.12 -3.66
N PHE A 161 3.39 3.37 -4.44
CA PHE A 161 2.84 3.80 -5.73
C PHE A 161 1.34 3.99 -5.56
N THR A 162 0.84 5.17 -5.93
CA THR A 162 -0.58 5.56 -5.81
C THR A 162 -1.12 5.96 -7.16
N ALA A 163 -2.25 5.36 -7.55
CA ALA A 163 -2.99 5.68 -8.78
C ALA A 163 -4.42 6.16 -8.44
N GLU A 164 -4.56 6.88 -7.36
CA GLU A 164 -5.81 7.55 -7.00
C GLU A 164 -6.05 8.78 -7.88
N LEU A 165 -7.31 9.27 -7.85
CA LEU A 165 -7.75 10.46 -8.63
C LEU A 165 -7.24 11.75 -7.99
#